data_31ac4c5e41604a03d354dfab9c253d02
#
_entry.id   31ac4c5e41604a03d354dfab9c253d02
#
_cell.length_a   1.000
_cell.length_b   1.000
_cell.length_c   1.000
_cell.angle_alpha   90.00
_cell.angle_beta   90.00
_cell.angle_gamma   90.00
#
_symmetry.space_group_name_H-M   'P 1'
#
loop_
_entity.id
_entity.type
_entity.pdbx_description
1 polymer ?
#
loop_
_entity_poly.entity_id
_entity_poly.type
_entity_poly.pdbx_seq_one_letter_code
_entity_poly.pdbx_strand_id
1 'polypeptide(L)'
;MLDGFLLCHPVMNKKEEAKYLEKEWKGMNIHLKDFLETGDQEALHRFRVQIKKLRALLCFFEDTSNQSGLLKGFKPVRKIFKAAGHIRDAYTNLQLSESCAIKNEYFESGQKKIIEDGINEFRHNDKKFKRNIKNACKHLKKRLPGVENHSIADYYKKQLQQVAANLAVSGFTEGMHTNRKLIKILIYNHKLAEKALNGILPFNTTYLDKLQDTIGKWHDNFVAAQLFSSPELNDKPVVTRIKRKNAVIKRRINSLADDFLRKATTAEETEDKNLIKK
;
A
#
# COMPACT_ATOMS: atom_id res chain seq x y z
N MET A 1 9.57 51.98 3.58
CA MET A 1 10.20 50.91 4.41
C MET A 1 9.15 49.89 4.70
N LEU A 2 9.09 48.86 3.89
CA LEU A 2 8.27 47.68 4.11
C LEU A 2 9.28 46.55 4.32
N ASP A 3 9.62 46.35 5.60
CA ASP A 3 10.53 45.32 6.02
C ASP A 3 9.90 43.93 5.73
N GLY A 4 10.66 43.17 4.95
CA GLY A 4 10.30 41.82 4.57
C GLY A 4 10.16 40.92 5.80
N PHE A 5 8.95 40.53 6.12
CA PHE A 5 8.68 39.30 6.83
C PHE A 5 9.14 38.16 5.93
N LEU A 6 10.37 37.74 6.11
CA LEU A 6 10.80 36.38 5.74
C LEU A 6 9.86 35.42 6.46
N LEU A 7 8.77 35.04 5.78
CA LEU A 7 7.93 33.94 6.20
C LEU A 7 8.80 32.70 6.25
N CYS A 8 9.33 32.42 7.42
CA CYS A 8 10.01 31.16 7.70
C CYS A 8 8.94 30.06 7.52
N HIS A 9 8.86 29.51 6.31
CA HIS A 9 7.92 28.44 6.03
C HIS A 9 8.27 27.26 6.98
N PRO A 10 7.31 26.78 7.78
CA PRO A 10 7.57 25.69 8.67
C PRO A 10 8.01 24.48 7.83
N VAL A 11 9.13 23.90 8.21
CA VAL A 11 9.76 22.78 7.52
C VAL A 11 9.64 21.55 8.42
N MET A 12 9.15 20.45 7.87
CA MET A 12 9.29 19.16 8.53
C MET A 12 10.77 18.81 8.56
N ASN A 13 11.38 18.87 9.74
CA ASN A 13 12.82 18.69 9.87
C ASN A 13 13.25 17.24 9.66
N LYS A 14 14.50 17.04 9.25
CA LYS A 14 15.09 15.71 8.99
C LYS A 14 14.99 14.75 10.19
N LYS A 15 14.95 15.27 11.42
CA LYS A 15 14.81 14.46 12.64
C LYS A 15 13.41 13.83 12.73
N GLU A 16 12.37 14.57 12.34
CA GLU A 16 11.02 14.04 12.30
C GLU A 16 10.87 13.01 11.18
N GLU A 17 11.36 13.30 9.98
CA GLU A 17 11.41 12.34 8.88
C GLU A 17 12.11 11.05 9.28
N ALA A 18 13.28 11.15 9.95
CA ALA A 18 14.02 10.01 10.46
C ALA A 18 13.20 9.19 11.45
N LYS A 19 12.46 9.85 12.36
CA LYS A 19 11.60 9.19 13.35
C LYS A 19 10.49 8.36 12.68
N TYR A 20 9.84 8.90 11.64
CA TYR A 20 8.83 8.15 10.89
C TYR A 20 9.43 6.99 10.11
N LEU A 21 10.56 7.21 9.44
CA LEU A 21 11.29 6.15 8.75
C LEU A 21 11.68 5.03 9.71
N GLU A 22 12.21 5.34 10.88
CA GLU A 22 12.63 4.38 11.90
C GLU A 22 11.47 3.55 12.44
N LYS A 23 10.34 4.17 12.69
CA LYS A 23 9.13 3.48 13.15
C LYS A 23 8.71 2.38 12.19
N GLU A 24 8.57 2.71 10.90
CA GLU A 24 8.17 1.73 9.88
C GLU A 24 9.27 0.68 9.66
N TRP A 25 10.53 1.08 9.77
CA TRP A 25 11.68 0.17 9.65
C TRP A 25 11.75 -0.84 10.80
N LYS A 26 11.48 -0.39 12.03
CA LYS A 26 11.39 -1.26 13.20
C LYS A 26 10.27 -2.29 13.05
N GLY A 27 9.08 -1.85 12.62
CA GLY A 27 7.95 -2.74 12.35
C GLY A 27 8.29 -3.81 11.30
N MET A 28 8.95 -3.41 10.21
CA MET A 28 9.40 -4.34 9.17
C MET A 28 10.36 -5.41 9.73
N ASN A 29 11.34 -5.01 10.56
CA ASN A 29 12.30 -5.96 11.14
C ASN A 29 11.64 -6.94 12.13
N ILE A 30 10.67 -6.47 12.92
CA ILE A 30 9.90 -7.33 13.83
C ILE A 30 9.19 -8.42 13.03
N HIS A 31 8.41 -8.05 12.02
CA HIS A 31 7.65 -9.01 11.23
C HIS A 31 8.54 -9.93 10.37
N LEU A 32 9.71 -9.46 9.92
CA LEU A 32 10.68 -10.34 9.28
C LEU A 32 11.21 -11.39 10.25
N LYS A 33 11.54 -10.98 11.48
CA LYS A 33 12.00 -11.89 12.52
C LYS A 33 10.93 -12.94 12.83
N ASP A 34 9.71 -12.50 13.10
CA ASP A 34 8.58 -13.39 13.38
C ASP A 34 8.38 -14.42 12.26
N PHE A 35 8.42 -13.98 10.99
CA PHE A 35 8.30 -14.87 9.84
C PHE A 35 9.45 -15.87 9.74
N LEU A 36 10.69 -15.45 9.96
CA LEU A 36 11.85 -16.34 9.89
C LEU A 36 11.83 -17.43 10.98
N GLU A 37 11.31 -17.09 12.16
CA GLU A 37 11.20 -18.02 13.29
C GLU A 37 10.03 -19.01 13.10
N THR A 38 8.87 -18.51 12.70
CA THR A 38 7.63 -19.28 12.69
C THR A 38 7.22 -19.81 11.31
N GLY A 39 7.60 -19.14 10.22
CA GLY A 39 7.05 -19.37 8.88
C GLY A 39 5.61 -18.86 8.71
N ASP A 40 5.08 -18.11 9.69
CA ASP A 40 3.71 -17.64 9.72
C ASP A 40 3.38 -16.70 8.55
N GLN A 41 2.29 -16.99 7.86
CA GLN A 41 1.86 -16.24 6.67
C GLN A 41 1.31 -14.85 7.01
N GLU A 42 0.80 -14.65 8.22
CA GLU A 42 0.36 -13.33 8.67
C GLU A 42 1.57 -12.44 9.02
N ALA A 43 2.62 -13.00 9.62
CA ALA A 43 3.88 -12.29 9.81
C ALA A 43 4.50 -11.87 8.47
N LEU A 44 4.50 -12.77 7.45
CA LEU A 44 4.93 -12.44 6.10
C LEU A 44 4.09 -11.34 5.47
N HIS A 45 2.77 -11.40 5.64
CA HIS A 45 1.86 -10.36 5.15
C HIS A 45 2.19 -8.99 5.78
N ARG A 46 2.31 -8.93 7.10
CA ARG A 46 2.67 -7.71 7.83
C ARG A 46 4.04 -7.17 7.42
N PHE A 47 5.03 -8.03 7.22
CA PHE A 47 6.33 -7.66 6.67
C PHE A 47 6.19 -6.95 5.31
N ARG A 48 5.42 -7.52 4.40
CA ARG A 48 5.15 -6.92 3.08
C ARG A 48 4.40 -5.60 3.18
N VAL A 49 3.43 -5.49 4.09
CA VAL A 49 2.70 -4.23 4.33
C VAL A 49 3.66 -3.13 4.81
N GLN A 50 4.58 -3.44 5.72
CA GLN A 50 5.57 -2.47 6.20
C GLN A 50 6.52 -2.00 5.08
N ILE A 51 6.93 -2.89 4.18
CA ILE A 51 7.72 -2.49 3.00
C ILE A 51 6.92 -1.55 2.07
N LYS A 52 5.61 -1.80 1.90
CA LYS A 52 4.74 -0.90 1.12
C LYS A 52 4.63 0.49 1.76
N LYS A 53 4.50 0.57 3.10
CA LYS A 53 4.48 1.83 3.85
C LYS A 53 5.81 2.58 3.72
N LEU A 54 6.93 1.90 3.89
CA LEU A 54 8.27 2.48 3.70
C LEU A 54 8.44 3.02 2.28
N ARG A 55 8.02 2.24 1.28
CA ARG A 55 8.08 2.71 -0.11
C ARG A 55 7.21 3.94 -0.34
N ALA A 56 6.00 3.96 0.23
CA ALA A 56 5.09 5.11 0.13
C ALA A 56 5.71 6.36 0.76
N LEU A 57 6.35 6.22 1.91
CA LEU A 57 7.07 7.30 2.58
C LEU A 57 8.22 7.85 1.73
N LEU A 58 9.01 6.97 1.11
CA LEU A 58 10.11 7.37 0.23
C LEU A 58 9.61 8.02 -1.07
N CYS A 59 8.51 7.55 -1.67
CA CYS A 59 7.87 8.23 -2.79
C CYS A 59 7.44 9.66 -2.39
N PHE A 60 6.78 9.78 -1.24
CA PHE A 60 6.34 11.06 -0.72
C PHE A 60 7.52 12.04 -0.53
N PHE A 61 8.62 11.59 0.07
CA PHE A 61 9.81 12.43 0.23
C PHE A 61 10.47 12.81 -1.10
N GLU A 62 10.58 11.89 -2.07
CA GLU A 62 11.13 12.24 -3.40
C GLU A 62 10.26 13.28 -4.11
N ASP A 63 8.93 13.09 -4.09
CA ASP A 63 8.00 13.93 -4.84
C ASP A 63 7.83 15.32 -4.20
N THR A 64 7.96 15.43 -2.86
CA THR A 64 7.78 16.71 -2.15
C THR A 64 9.06 17.55 -2.06
N SER A 65 10.23 16.93 -2.22
CA SER A 65 11.53 17.63 -2.06
C SER A 65 12.31 17.81 -3.36
N ASN A 66 11.80 17.34 -4.48
CA ASN A 66 12.51 17.24 -5.76
C ASN A 66 13.86 16.50 -5.65
N GLN A 67 14.04 15.68 -4.61
CA GLN A 67 15.25 14.91 -4.37
C GLN A 67 15.10 13.50 -4.91
N SER A 68 15.90 13.14 -5.89
CA SER A 68 15.91 11.79 -6.48
C SER A 68 16.85 10.83 -5.74
N GLY A 69 16.56 9.54 -5.85
CA GLY A 69 17.48 8.46 -5.45
C GLY A 69 17.17 7.75 -4.14
N LEU A 70 16.12 8.14 -3.38
CA LEU A 70 15.68 7.40 -2.20
C LEU A 70 15.12 6.04 -2.60
N LEU A 71 14.27 5.99 -3.62
CA LEU A 71 13.74 4.72 -4.16
C LEU A 71 14.82 3.83 -4.77
N LYS A 72 15.88 4.42 -5.35
CA LYS A 72 17.05 3.68 -5.80
C LYS A 72 17.79 3.02 -4.64
N GLY A 73 17.99 3.76 -3.53
CA GLY A 73 18.58 3.24 -2.29
C GLY A 73 17.74 2.14 -1.63
N PHE A 74 16.43 2.09 -1.89
CA PHE A 74 15.50 1.08 -1.38
C PHE A 74 15.47 -0.21 -2.23
N LYS A 75 16.13 -0.25 -3.39
CA LYS A 75 16.14 -1.40 -4.31
C LYS A 75 16.49 -2.75 -3.64
N PRO A 76 17.47 -2.85 -2.71
CA PRO A 76 17.77 -4.11 -2.01
C PRO A 76 16.58 -4.66 -1.23
N VAL A 77 15.80 -3.80 -0.54
CA VAL A 77 14.60 -4.19 0.21
C VAL A 77 13.47 -4.62 -0.74
N ARG A 78 13.34 -3.96 -1.89
CA ARG A 78 12.38 -4.38 -2.93
C ARG A 78 12.65 -5.77 -3.49
N LYS A 79 13.91 -6.22 -3.55
CA LYS A 79 14.24 -7.61 -3.95
C LYS A 79 13.68 -8.61 -2.94
N ILE A 80 13.85 -8.33 -1.65
CA ILE A 80 13.30 -9.18 -0.57
C ILE A 80 11.76 -9.19 -0.62
N PHE A 81 11.13 -8.03 -0.86
CA PHE A 81 9.68 -7.92 -1.06
C PHE A 81 9.16 -8.80 -2.21
N LYS A 82 9.90 -8.87 -3.33
CA LYS A 82 9.52 -9.73 -4.46
C LYS A 82 9.61 -11.21 -4.08
N ALA A 83 10.69 -11.63 -3.41
CA ALA A 83 10.83 -13.01 -2.94
C ALA A 83 9.69 -13.38 -1.96
N ALA A 84 9.38 -12.51 -0.99
CA ALA A 84 8.21 -12.67 -0.12
C ALA A 84 6.88 -12.70 -0.89
N GLY A 85 6.85 -12.12 -2.10
CA GLY A 85 5.70 -12.15 -3.01
C GLY A 85 5.31 -13.53 -3.42
N HIS A 86 6.24 -14.30 -3.91
CA HIS A 86 6.00 -15.65 -4.43
C HIS A 86 5.39 -16.56 -3.36
N ILE A 87 5.88 -16.50 -2.12
CA ILE A 87 5.34 -17.26 -1.00
C ILE A 87 3.90 -16.83 -0.70
N ARG A 88 3.67 -15.51 -0.62
CA ARG A 88 2.34 -14.97 -0.30
C ARG A 88 1.32 -15.24 -1.40
N ASP A 89 1.73 -15.19 -2.64
CA ASP A 89 0.87 -15.46 -3.79
C ASP A 89 0.44 -16.94 -3.80
N ALA A 90 1.37 -17.88 -3.55
CA ALA A 90 1.07 -19.30 -3.42
C ALA A 90 0.08 -19.58 -2.25
N TYR A 91 0.30 -18.94 -1.09
CA TYR A 91 -0.63 -19.06 0.04
C TYR A 91 -2.02 -18.50 -0.28
N THR A 92 -2.09 -17.35 -0.97
CA THR A 92 -3.36 -16.76 -1.41
C THR A 92 -4.07 -17.66 -2.40
N ASN A 93 -3.35 -18.33 -3.29
CA ASN A 93 -3.90 -19.28 -4.25
C ASN A 93 -4.54 -20.48 -3.54
N LEU A 94 -3.91 -21.02 -2.48
CA LEU A 94 -4.50 -22.07 -1.66
C LEU A 94 -5.78 -21.61 -0.97
N GLN A 95 -5.77 -20.43 -0.35
CA GLN A 95 -6.96 -19.88 0.30
C GLN A 95 -8.11 -19.66 -0.68
N LEU A 96 -7.81 -19.20 -1.89
CA LEU A 96 -8.81 -19.02 -2.95
C LEU A 96 -9.40 -20.37 -3.39
N SER A 97 -8.57 -21.38 -3.61
CA SER A 97 -9.01 -22.74 -3.96
C SER A 97 -9.94 -23.31 -2.89
N GLU A 98 -9.53 -23.23 -1.63
CA GLU A 98 -10.33 -23.67 -0.48
C GLU A 98 -11.66 -22.92 -0.38
N SER A 99 -11.64 -21.59 -0.49
CA SER A 99 -12.86 -20.75 -0.41
C SER A 99 -13.86 -20.99 -1.54
N CYS A 100 -13.40 -21.55 -2.66
CA CYS A 100 -14.22 -21.96 -3.80
C CYS A 100 -14.58 -23.43 -3.79
N ALA A 101 -14.16 -24.20 -2.77
CA ALA A 101 -14.35 -25.64 -2.62
C ALA A 101 -13.77 -26.45 -3.81
N ILE A 102 -12.68 -25.96 -4.40
CA ILE A 102 -11.97 -26.65 -5.47
C ILE A 102 -11.00 -27.64 -4.85
N LYS A 103 -11.13 -28.90 -5.24
CA LYS A 103 -10.24 -29.98 -4.83
C LYS A 103 -9.37 -30.38 -6.03
N ASN A 104 -8.11 -29.96 -6.01
CA ASN A 104 -7.11 -30.34 -7.01
C ASN A 104 -5.79 -30.59 -6.27
N GLU A 105 -5.53 -31.86 -5.94
CA GLU A 105 -4.37 -32.29 -5.15
C GLU A 105 -3.04 -31.91 -5.80
N TYR A 106 -2.95 -31.97 -7.12
CA TYR A 106 -1.74 -31.57 -7.85
C TYR A 106 -1.47 -30.09 -7.69
N PHE A 107 -2.48 -29.25 -7.88
CA PHE A 107 -2.36 -27.80 -7.68
C PHE A 107 -2.00 -27.47 -6.22
N GLU A 108 -2.72 -28.08 -5.25
CA GLU A 108 -2.49 -27.82 -3.82
C GLU A 108 -1.08 -28.22 -3.38
N SER A 109 -0.61 -29.39 -3.81
CA SER A 109 0.75 -29.87 -3.48
C SER A 109 1.82 -28.94 -4.10
N GLY A 110 1.59 -28.49 -5.33
CA GLY A 110 2.46 -27.51 -5.99
C GLY A 110 2.56 -26.19 -5.22
N GLN A 111 1.42 -25.61 -4.76
CA GLN A 111 1.42 -24.38 -3.97
C GLN A 111 2.08 -24.58 -2.60
N LYS A 112 1.82 -25.69 -1.91
CA LYS A 112 2.47 -26.03 -0.62
C LYS A 112 3.98 -26.12 -0.77
N LYS A 113 4.45 -26.75 -1.84
CA LYS A 113 5.88 -26.84 -2.14
C LYS A 113 6.51 -25.47 -2.36
N ILE A 114 5.87 -24.57 -3.13
CA ILE A 114 6.35 -23.19 -3.33
C ILE A 114 6.47 -22.44 -2.00
N ILE A 115 5.52 -22.64 -1.09
CA ILE A 115 5.55 -22.03 0.25
C ILE A 115 6.74 -22.55 1.05
N GLU A 116 6.90 -23.87 1.12
CA GLU A 116 7.96 -24.54 1.89
C GLU A 116 9.35 -24.17 1.36
N ASP A 117 9.57 -24.31 0.07
CA ASP A 117 10.83 -23.95 -0.59
C ASP A 117 11.17 -22.46 -0.37
N GLY A 118 10.16 -21.59 -0.48
CA GLY A 118 10.31 -20.18 -0.25
C GLY A 118 10.68 -19.84 1.20
N ILE A 119 10.06 -20.46 2.20
CA ILE A 119 10.41 -20.30 3.61
C ILE A 119 11.85 -20.74 3.86
N ASN A 120 12.25 -21.87 3.32
CA ASN A 120 13.60 -22.41 3.46
C ASN A 120 14.65 -21.50 2.80
N GLU A 121 14.35 -20.94 1.63
CA GLU A 121 15.20 -19.95 0.97
C GLU A 121 15.33 -18.67 1.80
N PHE A 122 14.23 -18.19 2.40
CA PHE A 122 14.27 -17.02 3.29
C PHE A 122 15.15 -17.25 4.51
N ARG A 123 15.04 -18.41 5.16
CA ARG A 123 15.88 -18.80 6.30
C ARG A 123 17.34 -18.91 5.92
N HIS A 124 17.63 -19.52 4.76
CA HIS A 124 19.00 -19.62 4.25
C HIS A 124 19.63 -18.23 4.00
N ASN A 125 18.85 -17.28 3.49
CA ASN A 125 19.29 -15.93 3.18
C ASN A 125 19.17 -14.93 4.35
N ASP A 126 18.81 -15.34 5.56
CA ASP A 126 18.52 -14.48 6.71
C ASP A 126 19.62 -13.42 6.96
N LYS A 127 20.86 -13.85 7.11
CA LYS A 127 22.01 -12.95 7.35
C LYS A 127 22.18 -11.92 6.23
N LYS A 128 22.00 -12.33 4.98
CA LYS A 128 22.09 -11.47 3.80
C LYS A 128 20.94 -10.44 3.77
N PHE A 129 19.72 -10.86 4.06
CA PHE A 129 18.56 -9.99 4.09
C PHE A 129 18.67 -8.93 5.20
N LYS A 130 19.00 -9.34 6.42
CA LYS A 130 19.22 -8.44 7.56
C LYS A 130 20.31 -7.40 7.27
N ARG A 131 21.45 -7.82 6.65
CA ARG A 131 22.52 -6.91 6.23
C ARG A 131 22.03 -5.91 5.18
N ASN A 132 21.32 -6.36 4.14
CA ASN A 132 20.80 -5.50 3.08
C ASN A 132 19.80 -4.48 3.62
N ILE A 133 18.92 -4.89 4.51
CA ILE A 133 17.94 -4.04 5.19
C ILE A 133 18.69 -2.98 6.04
N LYS A 134 19.65 -3.40 6.87
CA LYS A 134 20.44 -2.48 7.71
C LYS A 134 21.19 -1.44 6.89
N ASN A 135 21.84 -1.86 5.79
CA ASN A 135 22.61 -0.96 4.94
C ASN A 135 21.70 0.03 4.20
N ALA A 136 20.54 -0.43 3.68
CA ALA A 136 19.55 0.43 3.06
C ALA A 136 19.02 1.48 4.05
N CYS A 137 18.69 1.08 5.28
CA CYS A 137 18.25 2.01 6.32
C CYS A 137 19.29 3.11 6.59
N LYS A 138 20.56 2.70 6.84
CA LYS A 138 21.66 3.63 7.11
C LYS A 138 21.88 4.60 5.94
N HIS A 139 21.79 4.12 4.70
CA HIS A 139 21.93 4.95 3.50
C HIS A 139 20.78 5.96 3.37
N LEU A 140 19.55 5.51 3.55
CA LEU A 140 18.36 6.36 3.40
C LEU A 140 18.29 7.46 4.47
N LYS A 141 18.59 7.14 5.72
CA LYS A 141 18.63 8.14 6.82
C LYS A 141 19.56 9.33 6.53
N LYS A 142 20.70 9.07 5.89
CA LYS A 142 21.66 10.13 5.53
C LYS A 142 21.16 11.04 4.40
N ARG A 143 20.15 10.61 3.67
CA ARG A 143 19.65 11.28 2.47
C ARG A 143 18.24 11.85 2.64
N LEU A 144 17.71 11.88 3.86
CA LEU A 144 16.42 12.52 4.14
C LEU A 144 16.49 14.01 3.79
N PRO A 145 15.48 14.54 3.05
CA PRO A 145 15.58 15.87 2.43
C PRO A 145 15.35 17.03 3.40
N GLY A 146 14.41 16.91 4.32
CA GLY A 146 13.75 18.03 4.98
C GLY A 146 12.70 18.64 4.05
N VAL A 147 11.41 18.36 4.30
CA VAL A 147 10.32 18.73 3.39
C VAL A 147 9.64 20.00 3.87
N GLU A 148 9.43 20.95 2.96
CA GLU A 148 8.69 22.18 3.24
C GLU A 148 7.17 21.92 3.28
N ASN A 149 6.46 22.58 4.21
CA ASN A 149 5.05 22.32 4.43
C ASN A 149 4.18 22.64 3.22
N HIS A 150 4.48 23.70 2.47
CA HIS A 150 3.72 24.04 1.26
C HIS A 150 3.83 22.94 0.19
N SER A 151 5.03 22.32 0.03
CA SER A 151 5.24 21.20 -0.90
C SER A 151 4.39 19.99 -0.53
N ILE A 152 4.10 19.80 0.77
CA ILE A 152 3.20 18.71 1.24
C ILE A 152 1.77 18.97 0.77
N ALA A 153 1.25 20.20 0.97
CA ALA A 153 -0.10 20.55 0.56
C ALA A 153 -0.28 20.44 -0.96
N ASP A 154 0.68 20.95 -1.72
CA ASP A 154 0.67 20.88 -3.19
C ASP A 154 0.75 19.44 -3.70
N TYR A 155 1.55 18.59 -3.05
CA TYR A 155 1.63 17.18 -3.35
C TYR A 155 0.27 16.50 -3.20
N TYR A 156 -0.41 16.66 -2.06
CA TYR A 156 -1.73 16.05 -1.82
C TYR A 156 -2.76 16.54 -2.84
N LYS A 157 -2.82 17.84 -3.11
CA LYS A 157 -3.70 18.44 -4.13
C LYS A 157 -3.44 17.83 -5.51
N LYS A 158 -2.19 17.78 -5.95
CA LYS A 158 -1.78 17.24 -7.24
C LYS A 158 -2.13 15.75 -7.36
N GLN A 159 -1.86 14.95 -6.33
CA GLN A 159 -2.14 13.52 -6.36
C GLN A 159 -3.65 13.23 -6.37
N LEU A 160 -4.47 13.98 -5.63
CA LEU A 160 -5.93 13.85 -5.68
C LEU A 160 -6.48 14.23 -7.06
N GLN A 161 -5.98 15.29 -7.69
CA GLN A 161 -6.33 15.67 -9.06
C GLN A 161 -5.94 14.58 -10.07
N GLN A 162 -4.77 13.97 -9.91
CA GLN A 162 -4.33 12.86 -10.75
C GLN A 162 -5.24 11.63 -10.61
N VAL A 163 -5.64 11.28 -9.39
CA VAL A 163 -6.59 10.19 -9.14
C VAL A 163 -7.93 10.50 -9.78
N ALA A 164 -8.44 11.73 -9.63
CA ALA A 164 -9.70 12.17 -10.25
C ALA A 164 -9.67 12.03 -11.78
N ALA A 165 -8.62 12.55 -12.41
CA ALA A 165 -8.44 12.46 -13.86
C ALA A 165 -8.35 10.99 -14.34
N ASN A 166 -7.61 10.17 -13.61
CA ASN A 166 -7.50 8.76 -13.93
C ASN A 166 -8.84 8.03 -13.76
N LEU A 167 -9.63 8.32 -12.72
CA LEU A 167 -10.95 7.69 -12.50
C LEU A 167 -11.94 8.04 -13.62
N ALA A 168 -11.86 9.26 -14.16
CA ALA A 168 -12.73 9.72 -15.23
C ALA A 168 -12.49 8.99 -16.56
N VAL A 169 -11.24 8.57 -16.85
CA VAL A 169 -10.86 7.97 -18.14
C VAL A 169 -10.51 6.48 -18.02
N SER A 170 -10.25 5.98 -16.82
CA SER A 170 -9.81 4.59 -16.61
C SER A 170 -11.00 3.64 -16.70
N GLY A 171 -10.98 2.78 -17.69
CA GLY A 171 -11.74 1.53 -17.60
C GLY A 171 -11.20 0.65 -16.44
N PHE A 172 -11.85 -0.50 -16.22
CA PHE A 172 -11.40 -1.48 -15.22
C PHE A 172 -10.17 -2.27 -15.72
N THR A 173 -9.06 -1.57 -15.79
CA THR A 173 -7.75 -2.02 -16.31
C THR A 173 -6.66 -1.79 -15.26
N GLU A 174 -5.39 -1.93 -15.63
CA GLU A 174 -4.23 -1.61 -14.79
C GLU A 174 -4.25 -0.14 -14.29
N GLY A 175 -4.91 0.77 -15.02
CA GLY A 175 -5.11 2.16 -14.57
C GLY A 175 -5.88 2.25 -13.24
N MET A 176 -6.91 1.42 -13.05
CA MET A 176 -7.67 1.35 -11.79
C MET A 176 -6.78 0.86 -10.63
N HIS A 177 -5.92 -0.14 -10.88
CA HIS A 177 -4.96 -0.60 -9.88
C HIS A 177 -3.91 0.48 -9.54
N THR A 178 -3.51 1.30 -10.51
CA THR A 178 -2.61 2.44 -10.29
C THR A 178 -3.27 3.49 -9.38
N ASN A 179 -4.56 3.80 -9.58
CA ASN A 179 -5.31 4.69 -8.69
C ASN A 179 -5.32 4.18 -7.25
N ARG A 180 -5.57 2.88 -7.04
CA ARG A 180 -5.47 2.27 -5.71
C ARG A 180 -4.10 2.47 -5.08
N LYS A 181 -3.01 2.31 -5.85
CA LYS A 181 -1.64 2.54 -5.34
C LYS A 181 -1.43 3.99 -4.90
N LEU A 182 -1.89 4.96 -5.70
CA LEU A 182 -1.79 6.40 -5.37
C LEU A 182 -2.57 6.72 -4.09
N ILE A 183 -3.83 6.30 -4.00
CA ILE A 183 -4.66 6.51 -2.82
C ILE A 183 -3.99 5.91 -1.57
N LYS A 184 -3.44 4.69 -1.66
CA LYS A 184 -2.71 4.07 -0.52
C LYS A 184 -1.47 4.85 -0.11
N ILE A 185 -0.74 5.44 -1.04
CA ILE A 185 0.41 6.30 -0.71
C ILE A 185 -0.05 7.51 0.09
N LEU A 186 -1.13 8.16 -0.30
CA LEU A 186 -1.70 9.30 0.43
C LEU A 186 -2.16 8.91 1.84
N ILE A 187 -2.93 7.82 1.97
CA ILE A 187 -3.42 7.33 3.26
C ILE A 187 -2.26 6.96 4.20
N TYR A 188 -1.23 6.26 3.72
CA TYR A 188 -0.10 5.86 4.56
C TYR A 188 0.69 7.04 5.11
N ASN A 189 0.76 8.14 4.37
CA ASN A 189 1.49 9.33 4.75
C ASN A 189 0.61 10.41 5.42
N HIS A 190 -0.73 10.20 5.49
CA HIS A 190 -1.66 11.22 5.97
C HIS A 190 -1.30 11.76 7.36
N LYS A 191 -1.08 10.89 8.36
CA LYS A 191 -0.72 11.31 9.72
C LYS A 191 0.55 12.15 9.79
N LEU A 192 1.51 11.89 8.89
CA LEU A 192 2.73 12.66 8.79
C LEU A 192 2.45 14.03 8.18
N ALA A 193 1.69 14.07 7.10
CA ALA A 193 1.30 15.29 6.40
C ALA A 193 0.40 16.18 7.28
N GLU A 194 -0.61 15.61 7.92
CA GLU A 194 -1.50 16.30 8.85
C GLU A 194 -0.74 16.96 9.99
N LYS A 195 0.21 16.24 10.60
CA LYS A 195 1.06 16.80 11.64
C LYS A 195 1.93 17.96 11.12
N ALA A 196 2.52 17.84 9.93
CA ALA A 196 3.34 18.88 9.32
C ALA A 196 2.53 20.14 8.98
N LEU A 197 1.26 19.98 8.63
CA LEU A 197 0.33 21.05 8.27
C LEU A 197 -0.54 21.52 9.45
N ASN A 198 -0.20 21.16 10.70
CA ASN A 198 -0.95 21.54 11.91
C ASN A 198 -2.45 21.20 11.84
N GLY A 199 -2.81 20.08 11.25
CA GLY A 199 -4.20 19.65 11.08
C GLY A 199 -4.94 20.26 9.90
N ILE A 200 -4.32 21.17 9.14
CA ILE A 200 -4.96 21.85 8.03
C ILE A 200 -4.71 21.10 6.72
N LEU A 201 -5.23 19.88 6.63
CA LEU A 201 -5.19 19.07 5.39
C LEU A 201 -6.60 18.57 5.09
N PRO A 202 -7.30 19.14 4.09
CA PRO A 202 -8.62 18.65 3.69
C PRO A 202 -8.46 17.29 3.01
N PHE A 203 -8.66 16.21 3.78
CA PHE A 203 -8.41 14.84 3.32
C PHE A 203 -9.34 13.87 4.05
N ASN A 204 -10.27 13.27 3.33
CA ASN A 204 -11.21 12.29 3.88
C ASN A 204 -10.62 10.87 3.81
N THR A 205 -9.97 10.48 4.89
CA THR A 205 -9.31 9.17 5.02
C THR A 205 -10.32 8.03 4.90
N THR A 206 -11.47 8.13 5.56
CA THR A 206 -12.52 7.09 5.57
C THR A 206 -13.09 6.85 4.18
N TYR A 207 -13.42 7.90 3.45
CA TYR A 207 -13.89 7.78 2.07
C TYR A 207 -12.84 7.14 1.16
N LEU A 208 -11.60 7.62 1.23
CA LEU A 208 -10.50 7.13 0.39
C LEU A 208 -10.13 5.68 0.71
N ASP A 209 -10.19 5.29 1.99
CA ASP A 209 -9.97 3.90 2.40
C ASP A 209 -11.07 2.98 1.87
N LYS A 210 -12.34 3.41 1.94
CA LYS A 210 -13.47 2.69 1.35
C LYS A 210 -13.33 2.51 -0.17
N LEU A 211 -12.90 3.55 -0.88
CA LEU A 211 -12.68 3.49 -2.33
C LEU A 211 -11.54 2.54 -2.69
N GLN A 212 -10.35 2.70 -2.06
CA GLN A 212 -9.21 1.83 -2.34
C GLN A 212 -9.46 0.37 -1.97
N ASP A 213 -10.21 0.09 -0.90
CA ASP A 213 -10.62 -1.28 -0.53
C ASP A 213 -11.58 -1.89 -1.55
N THR A 214 -12.52 -1.08 -2.07
CA THR A 214 -13.44 -1.54 -3.10
C THR A 214 -12.70 -1.86 -4.41
N ILE A 215 -11.74 -1.02 -4.80
CA ILE A 215 -10.85 -1.29 -5.94
C ILE A 215 -9.99 -2.54 -5.66
N GLY A 216 -9.54 -2.73 -4.42
CA GLY A 216 -8.82 -3.93 -4.00
C GLY A 216 -9.63 -5.20 -4.23
N LYS A 217 -10.88 -5.25 -3.76
CA LYS A 217 -11.80 -6.38 -3.95
C LYS A 217 -12.05 -6.71 -5.41
N TRP A 218 -12.19 -5.67 -6.25
CA TRP A 218 -12.30 -5.86 -7.71
C TRP A 218 -11.05 -6.52 -8.29
N HIS A 219 -9.86 -6.03 -7.92
CA HIS A 219 -8.60 -6.56 -8.42
C HIS A 219 -8.36 -8.00 -7.93
N ASP A 220 -8.64 -8.28 -6.65
CA ASP A 220 -8.47 -9.62 -6.07
C ASP A 220 -9.38 -10.63 -6.79
N ASN A 221 -10.63 -10.26 -7.09
CA ASN A 221 -11.52 -11.06 -7.92
C ASN A 221 -11.01 -11.22 -9.37
N PHE A 222 -10.39 -10.19 -9.94
CA PHE A 222 -9.79 -10.28 -11.27
C PHE A 222 -8.65 -11.31 -11.29
N VAL A 223 -7.76 -11.28 -10.31
CA VAL A 223 -6.67 -12.25 -10.15
C VAL A 223 -7.22 -13.65 -9.90
N ALA A 224 -8.23 -13.79 -9.04
CA ALA A 224 -8.88 -15.08 -8.80
C ALA A 224 -9.53 -15.66 -10.08
N ALA A 225 -10.18 -14.82 -10.89
CA ALA A 225 -10.75 -15.28 -12.17
C ALA A 225 -9.66 -15.75 -13.15
N GLN A 226 -8.48 -15.10 -13.17
CA GLN A 226 -7.34 -15.55 -13.96
C GLN A 226 -6.82 -16.91 -13.46
N LEU A 227 -6.65 -17.07 -12.15
CA LEU A 227 -6.21 -18.31 -11.53
C LEU A 227 -7.13 -19.48 -11.91
N PHE A 228 -8.45 -19.32 -11.74
CA PHE A 228 -9.42 -20.39 -12.04
C PHE A 228 -9.67 -20.59 -13.54
N SER A 229 -9.19 -19.68 -14.39
CA SER A 229 -9.17 -19.87 -15.84
C SER A 229 -7.87 -20.53 -16.34
N SER A 230 -6.89 -20.77 -15.45
CA SER A 230 -5.64 -21.44 -15.84
C SER A 230 -5.90 -22.86 -16.33
N PRO A 231 -5.00 -23.43 -17.17
CA PRO A 231 -5.14 -24.81 -17.63
C PRO A 231 -5.21 -25.85 -16.51
N GLU A 232 -4.57 -25.57 -15.38
CA GLU A 232 -4.49 -26.46 -14.22
C GLU A 232 -5.82 -26.59 -13.48
N LEU A 233 -6.62 -25.50 -13.40
CA LEU A 233 -7.88 -25.46 -12.64
C LEU A 233 -9.10 -25.48 -13.55
N ASN A 234 -9.12 -24.67 -14.61
CA ASN A 234 -10.14 -24.55 -15.67
C ASN A 234 -11.60 -24.65 -15.17
N ASP A 235 -11.92 -23.96 -14.07
CA ASP A 235 -13.25 -23.99 -13.43
C ASP A 235 -14.15 -22.88 -13.96
N LYS A 236 -14.84 -23.14 -15.06
CA LYS A 236 -15.75 -22.16 -15.71
C LYS A 236 -16.90 -21.69 -14.79
N PRO A 237 -17.59 -22.56 -14.00
CA PRO A 237 -18.61 -22.15 -13.04
C PRO A 237 -18.10 -21.13 -12.02
N VAL A 238 -16.94 -21.38 -11.41
CA VAL A 238 -16.33 -20.46 -10.44
C VAL A 238 -15.95 -19.12 -11.11
N VAL A 239 -15.34 -19.17 -12.28
CA VAL A 239 -15.01 -17.95 -13.06
C VAL A 239 -16.26 -17.12 -13.36
N THR A 240 -17.35 -17.75 -13.76
CA THR A 240 -18.62 -17.06 -14.04
C THR A 240 -19.18 -16.40 -12.78
N ARG A 241 -19.17 -17.09 -11.64
CA ARG A 241 -19.59 -16.54 -10.35
C ARG A 241 -18.73 -15.32 -9.93
N ILE A 242 -17.42 -15.41 -10.09
CA ILE A 242 -16.49 -14.31 -9.79
C ILE A 242 -16.75 -13.11 -10.71
N LYS A 243 -16.93 -13.31 -12.00
CA LYS A 243 -17.25 -12.26 -12.97
C LYS A 243 -18.56 -11.52 -12.61
N ARG A 244 -19.60 -12.26 -12.18
CA ARG A 244 -20.85 -11.64 -11.69
C ARG A 244 -20.63 -10.78 -10.44
N LYS A 245 -19.88 -11.27 -9.45
CA LYS A 245 -19.51 -10.48 -8.26
C LYS A 245 -18.73 -9.22 -8.67
N ASN A 246 -17.81 -9.35 -9.60
CA ASN A 246 -17.02 -8.20 -10.08
C ASN A 246 -17.86 -7.15 -10.79
N ALA A 247 -18.92 -7.52 -11.51
CA ALA A 247 -19.84 -6.56 -12.12
C ALA A 247 -20.55 -5.68 -11.06
N VAL A 248 -20.91 -6.24 -9.91
CA VAL A 248 -21.48 -5.48 -8.79
C VAL A 248 -20.45 -4.53 -8.19
N ILE A 249 -19.22 -5.02 -7.97
CA ILE A 249 -18.14 -4.20 -7.39
C ILE A 249 -17.78 -3.03 -8.33
N LYS A 250 -17.74 -3.26 -9.64
CA LYS A 250 -17.52 -2.19 -10.64
C LYS A 250 -18.53 -1.06 -10.51
N ARG A 251 -19.83 -1.39 -10.41
CA ARG A 251 -20.88 -0.38 -10.19
C ARG A 251 -20.65 0.42 -8.91
N ARG A 252 -20.25 -0.27 -7.83
CA ARG A 252 -19.93 0.39 -6.56
C ARG A 252 -18.72 1.31 -6.67
N ILE A 253 -17.66 0.90 -7.41
CA ILE A 253 -16.50 1.76 -7.66
C ILE A 253 -16.93 3.02 -8.41
N ASN A 254 -17.74 2.90 -9.48
CA ASN A 254 -18.23 4.05 -10.24
C ASN A 254 -19.02 5.01 -9.35
N SER A 255 -19.94 4.52 -8.52
CA SER A 255 -20.69 5.33 -7.58
C SER A 255 -19.80 6.02 -6.52
N LEU A 256 -18.73 5.36 -6.07
CA LEU A 256 -17.75 5.97 -5.18
C LEU A 256 -16.90 7.01 -5.91
N ALA A 257 -16.51 6.76 -7.17
CA ALA A 257 -15.69 7.64 -7.97
C ALA A 257 -16.42 8.91 -8.44
N ASP A 258 -17.74 8.87 -8.47
CA ASP A 258 -18.54 10.04 -8.75
C ASP A 258 -18.28 11.16 -7.75
N ASP A 259 -18.08 12.40 -8.26
CA ASP A 259 -17.73 13.58 -7.46
C ASP A 259 -16.52 13.37 -6.49
N PHE A 260 -15.51 12.64 -7.01
CA PHE A 260 -14.35 12.18 -6.23
C PHE A 260 -13.68 13.31 -5.45
N LEU A 261 -13.34 14.45 -6.11
CA LEU A 261 -12.57 15.53 -5.47
C LEU A 261 -13.31 16.11 -4.27
N ARG A 262 -14.61 16.38 -4.40
CA ARG A 262 -15.42 16.87 -3.29
C ARG A 262 -15.40 15.88 -2.12
N LYS A 263 -15.72 14.61 -2.37
CA LYS A 263 -15.74 13.56 -1.33
C LYS A 263 -14.38 13.34 -0.67
N ALA A 264 -13.30 13.43 -1.45
CA ALA A 264 -11.94 13.21 -0.95
C ALA A 264 -11.40 14.37 -0.09
N THR A 265 -11.96 15.58 -0.23
CA THR A 265 -11.51 16.78 0.49
C THR A 265 -12.53 17.30 1.51
N THR A 266 -13.73 16.75 1.57
CA THR A 266 -14.68 17.06 2.64
C THR A 266 -14.21 16.42 3.95
N ALA A 267 -14.10 17.20 5.02
CA ALA A 267 -13.79 16.67 6.34
C ALA A 267 -14.80 15.57 6.72
N GLU A 268 -14.35 14.57 7.48
CA GLU A 268 -15.27 13.59 8.06
C GLU A 268 -16.30 14.34 8.91
N GLU A 269 -17.59 14.16 8.62
CA GLU A 269 -18.63 14.51 9.59
C GLU A 269 -18.38 13.59 10.79
N THR A 270 -17.92 14.14 11.88
CA THR A 270 -17.90 13.45 13.17
C THR A 270 -19.36 13.14 13.49
N GLU A 271 -19.79 11.89 13.22
CA GLU A 271 -21.05 11.41 13.78
C GLU A 271 -20.95 11.63 15.28
N ASP A 272 -21.76 12.60 15.75
CA ASP A 272 -21.90 12.90 17.17
C ASP A 272 -22.34 11.61 17.90
N LYS A 273 -21.38 10.97 18.59
CA LYS A 273 -21.64 9.84 19.50
C LYS A 273 -22.44 10.27 20.76
N ASN A 274 -23.15 11.38 20.69
CA ASN A 274 -23.87 11.97 21.80
C ASN A 274 -25.41 11.80 21.77
N LEU A 275 -25.94 10.83 21.02
CA LEU A 275 -27.38 10.59 20.98
C LEU A 275 -27.84 9.23 21.53
N ILE A 276 -27.07 8.62 22.45
CA ILE A 276 -27.60 7.50 23.27
C ILE A 276 -27.24 7.73 24.74
N LYS A 277 -27.88 8.73 25.34
CA LYS A 277 -28.13 8.79 26.79
C LYS A 277 -29.43 9.59 27.02
N LYS A 278 -30.52 8.92 26.88
CA LYS A 278 -31.77 9.21 27.65
C LYS A 278 -32.49 7.90 27.85
#